data_77e7b416bcee811544c37a7fcfe0868d
#
_entry.id   77e7b416bcee811544c37a7fcfe0868d
#
_cell.length_a   1.000
_cell.length_b   1.000
_cell.length_c   1.000
_cell.angle_alpha   90.00
_cell.angle_beta   90.00
_cell.angle_gamma   90.00
#
_symmetry.space_group_name_H-M   'P 1'
#
loop_
_entity.id
_entity.type
_entity.pdbx_description
1 polymer ?
#
loop_
_entity_poly.entity_id
_entity_poly.type
_entity_poly.pdbx_seq_one_letter_code
_entity_poly.pdbx_strand_id
1 'polypeptide(L)'
;EMCIRDSNYYGDENAEKVIVAMGSVCDALKELVDVLNAKGEKVGVLIVHLFRPFSKKYFLEALPKKVRKIAVLDRAKEAGAVGEPLYEDVVNIFNDVKNKPFIIGGRYGISSKDTNLEDLYAVFKNLDSNEPINSFTIGIVDDVTGKSLKPCKIKSDKKNIEMLIYGYGSDGMISASKDIIKTVGTETEAFVQGYFEYDSKKSGGITVSHLRIGKEKINMPYYITNPHIVVCTKDVYLEKYDMLSKIRKNGIFILVTDKTEQEIKNTISNKIKYELTKKNVKFYIIDAYKIAKENNIPNKISMIMENAIAVSYTHLTLPTN
;
A
#
# COMPACT_ATOMS: atom_id res chain seq x y z
N GLU A 1 -29.22 8.54 17.22
CA GLU A 1 -28.83 7.12 17.34
C GLU A 1 -27.69 6.86 16.35
N MET A 2 -26.50 6.80 16.87
CA MET A 2 -25.36 6.39 16.08
C MET A 2 -25.45 4.86 15.93
N CYS A 3 -26.04 4.39 14.83
CA CYS A 3 -26.08 2.97 14.51
C CYS A 3 -24.68 2.53 14.09
N ILE A 4 -23.82 2.27 15.07
CA ILE A 4 -22.57 1.55 14.83
C ILE A 4 -23.00 0.12 14.50
N ARG A 5 -23.00 -0.23 13.23
CA ARG A 5 -23.13 -1.63 12.84
C ARG A 5 -21.85 -2.33 13.25
N ASP A 6 -21.97 -3.40 14.03
CA ASP A 6 -20.83 -4.18 14.53
C ASP A 6 -19.98 -4.74 13.40
N SER A 7 -20.63 -5.04 12.26
CA SER A 7 -19.99 -5.57 11.06
C SER A 7 -20.66 -5.05 9.80
N ASN A 8 -19.87 -4.76 8.77
CA ASN A 8 -20.34 -4.35 7.45
C ASN A 8 -19.82 -5.31 6.39
N TYR A 9 -20.69 -5.66 5.46
CA TYR A 9 -20.30 -6.43 4.29
C TYR A 9 -20.01 -5.51 3.09
N TYR A 10 -18.99 -5.86 2.30
CA TYR A 10 -18.65 -5.22 1.04
C TYR A 10 -18.32 -6.28 -0.01
N GLY A 11 -18.97 -6.25 -1.18
CA GLY A 11 -18.74 -7.17 -2.28
C GLY A 11 -20.02 -7.66 -2.95
N ASP A 12 -19.94 -8.78 -3.66
CA ASP A 12 -21.08 -9.39 -4.36
C ASP A 12 -22.08 -9.97 -3.37
N GLU A 13 -23.37 -9.67 -3.51
CA GLU A 13 -24.44 -10.17 -2.63
C GLU A 13 -24.59 -11.71 -2.70
N ASN A 14 -24.12 -12.33 -3.77
CA ASN A 14 -24.11 -13.76 -3.98
C ASN A 14 -22.73 -14.39 -3.77
N ALA A 15 -21.84 -13.71 -3.03
CA ALA A 15 -20.51 -14.22 -2.75
C ALA A 15 -20.54 -15.59 -2.08
N GLU A 16 -19.75 -16.50 -2.60
CA GLU A 16 -19.52 -17.82 -2.00
C GLU A 16 -18.24 -17.85 -1.14
N LYS A 17 -17.34 -16.90 -1.35
CA LYS A 17 -16.07 -16.73 -0.62
C LYS A 17 -16.02 -15.37 0.02
N VAL A 18 -15.75 -15.32 1.31
CA VAL A 18 -15.66 -14.07 2.08
C VAL A 18 -14.39 -14.07 2.92
N ILE A 19 -13.68 -12.97 2.92
CA ILE A 19 -12.63 -12.71 3.91
C ILE A 19 -13.25 -11.90 5.06
N VAL A 20 -12.99 -12.29 6.29
CA VAL A 20 -13.35 -11.55 7.50
C VAL A 20 -12.09 -10.90 8.05
N ALA A 21 -12.15 -9.59 8.28
CA ALA A 21 -11.01 -8.84 8.81
C ALA A 21 -11.46 -7.59 9.56
N MET A 22 -10.53 -6.93 10.25
CA MET A 22 -10.74 -5.65 10.91
C MET A 22 -9.55 -4.71 10.68
N GLY A 23 -9.81 -3.42 10.78
CA GLY A 23 -8.79 -2.38 10.65
C GLY A 23 -8.43 -2.03 9.21
N SER A 24 -7.25 -1.45 9.01
CA SER A 24 -6.83 -0.83 7.74
C SER A 24 -6.70 -1.81 6.56
N VAL A 25 -6.45 -3.09 6.80
CA VAL A 25 -6.40 -4.11 5.73
C VAL A 25 -7.72 -4.21 4.97
N CYS A 26 -8.83 -3.82 5.61
CA CYS A 26 -10.15 -3.87 4.98
C CYS A 26 -10.25 -2.93 3.77
N ASP A 27 -9.50 -1.84 3.73
CA ASP A 27 -9.49 -0.96 2.55
C ASP A 27 -8.76 -1.61 1.38
N ALA A 28 -7.62 -2.29 1.62
CA ALA A 28 -6.96 -3.08 0.59
C ALA A 28 -7.83 -4.26 0.12
N LEU A 29 -8.60 -4.88 1.03
CA LEU A 29 -9.56 -5.93 0.69
C LEU A 29 -10.71 -5.41 -0.18
N LYS A 30 -11.24 -4.22 0.09
CA LYS A 30 -12.26 -3.59 -0.79
C LYS A 30 -11.71 -3.41 -2.21
N GLU A 31 -10.50 -2.89 -2.34
CA GLU A 31 -9.84 -2.73 -3.64
C GLU A 31 -9.69 -4.07 -4.36
N LEU A 32 -9.25 -5.11 -3.66
CA LEU A 32 -9.14 -6.46 -4.23
C LEU A 32 -10.49 -7.02 -4.65
N VAL A 33 -11.52 -6.86 -3.81
CA VAL A 33 -12.89 -7.33 -4.08
C VAL A 33 -13.43 -6.66 -5.34
N ASP A 34 -13.22 -5.34 -5.52
CA ASP A 34 -13.61 -4.63 -6.73
C ASP A 34 -12.93 -5.22 -7.98
N VAL A 35 -11.61 -5.46 -7.91
CA VAL A 35 -10.84 -6.05 -9.01
C VAL A 35 -11.31 -7.46 -9.36
N LEU A 36 -11.61 -8.28 -8.36
CA LEU A 36 -12.04 -9.67 -8.56
C LEU A 36 -13.47 -9.74 -9.09
N ASN A 37 -14.38 -8.96 -8.54
CA ASN A 37 -15.77 -8.92 -8.99
C ASN A 37 -15.90 -8.34 -10.40
N ALA A 38 -15.07 -7.36 -10.78
CA ALA A 38 -14.98 -6.89 -12.17
C ALA A 38 -14.52 -7.97 -13.14
N LYS A 39 -13.78 -8.99 -12.67
CA LYS A 39 -13.38 -10.18 -13.44
C LYS A 39 -14.41 -11.32 -13.39
N GLY A 40 -15.56 -11.09 -12.74
CA GLY A 40 -16.64 -12.08 -12.63
C GLY A 40 -16.50 -13.07 -11.46
N GLU A 41 -15.52 -12.89 -10.57
CA GLU A 41 -15.46 -13.65 -9.31
C GLU A 41 -16.50 -13.08 -8.33
N LYS A 42 -17.20 -13.97 -7.62
CA LYS A 42 -18.21 -13.57 -6.63
C LYS A 42 -17.62 -13.66 -5.24
N VAL A 43 -16.95 -12.58 -4.83
CA VAL A 43 -16.23 -12.50 -3.56
C VAL A 43 -16.62 -11.27 -2.76
N GLY A 44 -16.31 -11.29 -1.46
CA GLY A 44 -16.54 -10.15 -0.60
C GLY A 44 -15.64 -10.13 0.64
N VAL A 45 -15.76 -9.05 1.38
CA VAL A 45 -15.15 -8.87 2.70
C VAL A 45 -16.20 -8.49 3.73
N LEU A 46 -16.18 -9.17 4.87
CA LEU A 46 -16.91 -8.78 6.07
C LEU A 46 -15.97 -8.03 7.01
N ILE A 47 -16.28 -6.78 7.25
CA ILE A 47 -15.47 -5.86 8.04
C ILE A 47 -16.02 -5.82 9.46
N VAL A 48 -15.23 -6.25 10.43
CA VAL A 48 -15.58 -6.17 11.85
C VAL A 48 -15.16 -4.81 12.39
N HIS A 49 -16.12 -3.98 12.80
CA HIS A 49 -15.87 -2.68 13.41
C HIS A 49 -15.86 -2.74 14.93
N LEU A 50 -16.75 -3.55 15.53
CA LEU A 50 -16.82 -3.75 16.97
C LEU A 50 -16.41 -5.18 17.33
N PHE A 51 -15.16 -5.34 17.76
CA PHE A 51 -14.62 -6.65 18.14
C PHE A 51 -15.11 -7.10 19.53
N ARG A 52 -15.33 -6.21 20.47
CA ARG A 52 -15.83 -6.50 21.81
C ARG A 52 -16.89 -5.48 22.24
N PRO A 53 -18.09 -5.91 22.64
CA PRO A 53 -18.59 -7.29 22.64
C PRO A 53 -18.82 -7.80 21.21
N PHE A 54 -18.49 -9.08 20.93
CA PHE A 54 -18.69 -9.68 19.61
C PHE A 54 -20.13 -10.18 19.47
N SER A 55 -20.86 -9.73 18.45
CA SER A 55 -22.28 -10.05 18.29
C SER A 55 -22.50 -11.10 17.20
N LYS A 56 -22.85 -12.32 17.61
CA LYS A 56 -23.26 -13.41 16.70
C LYS A 56 -24.39 -12.96 15.76
N LYS A 57 -25.42 -12.29 16.31
CA LYS A 57 -26.58 -11.84 15.54
C LYS A 57 -26.19 -10.95 14.38
N TYR A 58 -25.52 -9.84 14.66
CA TYR A 58 -25.16 -8.85 13.63
C TYR A 58 -24.11 -9.36 12.65
N PHE A 59 -23.21 -10.21 13.09
CA PHE A 59 -22.26 -10.87 12.22
C PHE A 59 -22.96 -11.76 11.17
N LEU A 60 -23.88 -12.62 11.61
CA LEU A 60 -24.63 -13.50 10.71
C LEU A 60 -25.59 -12.74 9.80
N GLU A 61 -26.22 -11.66 10.27
CA GLU A 61 -27.09 -10.79 9.47
C GLU A 61 -26.31 -10.08 8.35
N ALA A 62 -25.04 -9.75 8.59
CA ALA A 62 -24.18 -9.07 7.62
C ALA A 62 -23.62 -10.01 6.53
N LEU A 63 -23.58 -11.34 6.76
CA LEU A 63 -23.03 -12.29 5.82
C LEU A 63 -23.98 -12.56 4.64
N PRO A 64 -23.45 -12.67 3.39
CA PRO A 64 -24.22 -13.14 2.26
C PRO A 64 -24.75 -14.57 2.48
N LYS A 65 -25.99 -14.83 2.06
CA LYS A 65 -26.66 -16.13 2.28
C LYS A 65 -26.01 -17.32 1.57
N LYS A 66 -25.20 -17.06 0.52
CA LYS A 66 -24.56 -18.10 -0.30
C LYS A 66 -23.13 -18.43 0.13
N VAL A 67 -22.64 -17.83 1.20
CA VAL A 67 -21.26 -18.07 1.68
C VAL A 67 -21.04 -19.52 2.03
N ARG A 68 -20.01 -20.09 1.44
CA ARG A 68 -19.56 -21.48 1.65
C ARG A 68 -18.17 -21.57 2.25
N LYS A 69 -17.34 -20.55 2.02
CA LYS A 69 -15.94 -20.52 2.45
C LYS A 69 -15.59 -19.17 3.06
N ILE A 70 -14.97 -19.19 4.23
CA ILE A 70 -14.55 -18.00 4.96
C ILE A 70 -13.07 -18.14 5.29
N ALA A 71 -12.29 -17.08 5.02
CA ALA A 71 -10.97 -16.89 5.59
C ALA A 71 -11.00 -15.75 6.58
N VAL A 72 -10.49 -15.96 7.78
CA VAL A 72 -10.41 -14.93 8.81
C VAL A 72 -8.97 -14.45 8.91
N LEU A 73 -8.76 -13.13 8.87
CA LEU A 73 -7.44 -12.50 8.95
C LEU A 73 -7.27 -11.75 10.26
N ASP A 74 -6.29 -12.17 11.04
CA ASP A 74 -5.85 -11.52 12.27
C ASP A 74 -4.48 -10.85 12.10
N ARG A 75 -4.29 -9.66 12.67
CA ARG A 75 -2.98 -9.01 12.76
C ARG A 75 -2.31 -9.33 14.11
N ALA A 76 -2.41 -10.58 14.51
CA ALA A 76 -1.86 -11.09 15.74
C ALA A 76 -1.32 -12.50 15.52
N LYS A 77 -0.39 -12.91 16.39
CA LYS A 77 0.00 -14.30 16.56
C LYS A 77 -0.20 -14.64 18.04
N GLU A 78 -1.21 -15.44 18.30
CA GLU A 78 -1.51 -15.88 19.66
C GLU A 78 -0.70 -17.14 19.98
N ALA A 79 0.36 -16.96 20.74
CA ALA A 79 1.28 -18.05 21.05
C ALA A 79 0.63 -19.06 22.03
N GLY A 80 0.55 -20.33 21.60
CA GLY A 80 -0.02 -21.41 22.41
C GLY A 80 -1.53 -21.57 22.30
N ALA A 81 -2.24 -20.69 21.56
CA ALA A 81 -3.65 -20.85 21.24
C ALA A 81 -3.86 -21.77 20.03
N VAL A 82 -5.08 -22.28 19.86
CA VAL A 82 -5.47 -23.09 18.70
C VAL A 82 -5.73 -22.23 17.47
N GLY A 83 -5.91 -20.94 17.64
CA GLY A 83 -6.13 -19.96 16.59
C GLY A 83 -5.93 -18.51 17.10
N GLU A 84 -6.06 -17.57 16.21
CA GLU A 84 -6.04 -16.15 16.53
C GLU A 84 -7.43 -15.68 17.01
N PRO A 85 -7.52 -14.57 17.78
CA PRO A 85 -8.75 -14.19 18.50
C PRO A 85 -9.98 -13.99 17.62
N LEU A 86 -9.87 -13.32 16.47
CA LEU A 86 -11.01 -13.12 15.57
C LEU A 86 -11.43 -14.44 14.92
N TYR A 87 -10.45 -15.25 14.52
CA TYR A 87 -10.73 -16.57 13.95
C TYR A 87 -11.49 -17.48 14.92
N GLU A 88 -11.08 -17.51 16.19
CA GLU A 88 -11.77 -18.32 17.22
C GLU A 88 -13.20 -17.84 17.44
N ASP A 89 -13.45 -16.53 17.53
CA ASP A 89 -14.79 -15.98 17.66
C ASP A 89 -15.67 -16.35 16.46
N VAL A 90 -15.14 -16.22 15.24
CA VAL A 90 -15.89 -16.57 14.03
C VAL A 90 -16.21 -18.06 13.98
N VAL A 91 -15.28 -18.94 14.30
CA VAL A 91 -15.55 -20.40 14.37
C VAL A 91 -16.62 -20.70 15.39
N ASN A 92 -16.56 -20.06 16.57
CA ASN A 92 -17.54 -20.29 17.65
C ASN A 92 -18.97 -19.86 17.27
N ILE A 93 -19.14 -18.79 16.48
CA ILE A 93 -20.46 -18.36 16.01
C ILE A 93 -21.19 -19.51 15.26
N PHE A 94 -20.45 -20.27 14.48
CA PHE A 94 -21.03 -21.30 13.61
C PHE A 94 -21.22 -22.66 14.30
N ASN A 95 -20.92 -22.84 15.59
CA ASN A 95 -21.06 -24.11 16.28
C ASN A 95 -22.49 -24.67 16.21
N ASP A 96 -23.50 -23.78 16.36
CA ASP A 96 -24.92 -24.16 16.35
C ASP A 96 -25.61 -23.87 15.01
N VAL A 97 -24.85 -23.50 13.97
CA VAL A 97 -25.41 -23.17 12.65
C VAL A 97 -25.46 -24.42 11.79
N LYS A 98 -26.65 -24.76 11.28
CA LYS A 98 -26.81 -25.81 10.24
C LYS A 98 -26.17 -25.27 8.93
N ASN A 99 -25.50 -26.14 8.20
CA ASN A 99 -24.82 -25.80 6.94
C ASN A 99 -23.73 -24.68 7.13
N LYS A 100 -22.88 -24.85 8.11
CA LYS A 100 -21.77 -23.95 8.37
C LYS A 100 -20.80 -23.91 7.20
N PRO A 101 -20.25 -22.73 6.87
CA PRO A 101 -19.21 -22.59 5.85
C PRO A 101 -17.91 -23.30 6.29
N PHE A 102 -17.06 -23.61 5.33
CA PHE A 102 -15.68 -24.01 5.61
C PHE A 102 -14.88 -22.76 6.06
N ILE A 103 -14.22 -22.81 7.22
CA ILE A 103 -13.58 -21.66 7.83
C ILE A 103 -12.11 -21.95 8.08
N ILE A 104 -11.23 -21.05 7.58
CA ILE A 104 -9.79 -21.07 7.86
C ILE A 104 -9.35 -19.74 8.46
N GLY A 105 -8.31 -19.78 9.28
CA GLY A 105 -7.67 -18.61 9.87
C GLY A 105 -6.31 -18.32 9.24
N GLY A 106 -5.90 -17.08 9.26
CA GLY A 106 -4.59 -16.66 8.80
C GLY A 106 -4.13 -15.33 9.40
N ARG A 107 -2.84 -15.06 9.27
CA ARG A 107 -2.15 -13.93 9.86
C ARG A 107 -1.63 -12.99 8.79
N TYR A 108 -1.73 -11.70 9.03
CA TYR A 108 -1.16 -10.67 8.18
C TYR A 108 -0.43 -9.60 9.00
N GLY A 109 0.42 -8.81 8.34
CA GLY A 109 1.07 -7.64 8.94
C GLY A 109 1.96 -7.94 10.17
N ILE A 110 2.39 -9.19 10.35
CA ILE A 110 3.29 -9.61 11.41
C ILE A 110 4.63 -8.92 11.23
N SER A 111 5.27 -8.49 12.34
CA SER A 111 6.51 -7.71 12.32
C SER A 111 6.41 -6.42 11.50
N SER A 112 5.22 -5.79 11.46
CA SER A 112 4.95 -4.58 10.68
C SER A 112 5.24 -4.71 9.18
N LYS A 113 5.21 -5.91 8.64
CA LYS A 113 5.36 -6.14 7.21
C LYS A 113 4.13 -5.61 6.47
N ASP A 114 4.40 -5.04 5.30
CA ASP A 114 3.38 -4.57 4.39
C ASP A 114 2.49 -5.72 3.92
N THR A 115 1.23 -5.41 3.61
CA THR A 115 0.25 -6.37 3.09
C THR A 115 -0.42 -5.75 1.87
N ASN A 116 -0.12 -6.27 0.71
CA ASN A 116 -0.57 -5.75 -0.58
C ASN A 116 -1.63 -6.64 -1.24
N LEU A 117 -2.11 -6.24 -2.42
CA LEU A 117 -3.15 -6.99 -3.15
C LEU A 117 -2.73 -8.41 -3.52
N GLU A 118 -1.44 -8.64 -3.84
CA GLU A 118 -0.94 -9.96 -4.24
C GLU A 118 -0.95 -10.94 -3.06
N ASP A 119 -0.65 -10.44 -1.84
CA ASP A 119 -0.74 -11.19 -0.60
C ASP A 119 -2.20 -11.55 -0.27
N LEU A 120 -3.11 -10.59 -0.38
CA LEU A 120 -4.53 -10.78 -0.10
C LEU A 120 -5.20 -11.69 -1.14
N TYR A 121 -4.79 -11.61 -2.41
CA TYR A 121 -5.29 -12.51 -3.45
C TYR A 121 -4.89 -13.97 -3.20
N ALA A 122 -3.71 -14.20 -2.64
CA ALA A 122 -3.29 -15.54 -2.24
C ALA A 122 -4.23 -16.17 -1.23
N VAL A 123 -4.92 -15.39 -0.38
CA VAL A 123 -5.93 -15.87 0.56
C VAL A 123 -7.15 -16.44 -0.18
N PHE A 124 -7.69 -15.74 -1.18
CA PHE A 124 -8.77 -16.24 -2.01
C PHE A 124 -8.35 -17.50 -2.78
N LYS A 125 -7.11 -17.55 -3.30
CA LYS A 125 -6.57 -18.73 -3.96
C LYS A 125 -6.40 -19.92 -3.00
N ASN A 126 -6.03 -19.66 -1.76
CA ASN A 126 -5.98 -20.69 -0.72
C ASN A 126 -7.39 -21.28 -0.43
N LEU A 127 -8.43 -20.43 -0.40
CA LEU A 127 -9.82 -20.91 -0.29
C LEU A 127 -10.27 -21.77 -1.47
N ASP A 128 -9.70 -21.55 -2.66
CA ASP A 128 -10.01 -22.34 -3.87
C ASP A 128 -9.19 -23.62 -3.97
N SER A 129 -8.15 -23.78 -3.17
CA SER A 129 -7.32 -24.99 -3.16
C SER A 129 -8.13 -26.23 -2.76
N ASN A 130 -7.74 -27.39 -3.28
CA ASN A 130 -8.26 -28.67 -2.83
C ASN A 130 -7.81 -29.01 -1.40
N GLU A 131 -6.64 -28.50 -1.00
CA GLU A 131 -6.06 -28.65 0.33
C GLU A 131 -5.75 -27.24 0.90
N PRO A 132 -6.75 -26.50 1.41
CA PRO A 132 -6.54 -25.18 1.95
C PRO A 132 -5.69 -25.22 3.23
N ILE A 133 -4.67 -24.36 3.29
CA ILE A 133 -3.81 -24.25 4.47
C ILE A 133 -4.55 -23.44 5.53
N ASN A 134 -4.77 -24.03 6.70
CA ASN A 134 -5.26 -23.32 7.89
C ASN A 134 -4.09 -22.78 8.73
N SER A 135 -4.32 -21.72 9.48
CA SER A 135 -3.29 -20.99 10.25
C SER A 135 -2.15 -20.50 9.36
N PHE A 136 -2.50 -20.05 8.15
CA PHE A 136 -1.54 -19.52 7.17
C PHE A 136 -1.03 -18.14 7.58
N THR A 137 0.04 -17.69 6.91
CA THR A 137 0.58 -16.33 7.03
C THR A 137 0.76 -15.72 5.64
N ILE A 138 0.49 -14.42 5.50
CA ILE A 138 0.77 -13.64 4.29
C ILE A 138 1.72 -12.48 4.59
N GLY A 139 2.45 -12.01 3.55
CA GLY A 139 3.38 -10.89 3.64
C GLY A 139 4.75 -11.21 4.27
N ILE A 140 4.94 -12.42 4.80
CA ILE A 140 6.23 -12.92 5.29
C ILE A 140 6.49 -14.33 4.78
N VAL A 141 7.76 -14.73 4.79
CA VAL A 141 8.17 -16.12 4.57
C VAL A 141 8.44 -16.74 5.93
N ASP A 142 7.69 -17.79 6.24
CA ASP A 142 7.90 -18.63 7.44
C ASP A 142 8.42 -20.00 6.99
N ASP A 143 9.73 -20.15 7.06
CA ASP A 143 10.39 -21.38 6.62
C ASP A 143 10.33 -22.49 7.67
N VAL A 144 9.91 -22.17 8.92
CA VAL A 144 9.82 -23.15 10.02
C VAL A 144 8.55 -23.97 9.92
N THR A 145 7.38 -23.32 9.76
CA THR A 145 6.10 -24.03 9.70
C THR A 145 5.64 -24.33 8.28
N GLY A 146 6.23 -23.67 7.28
CA GLY A 146 5.87 -23.84 5.87
C GLY A 146 4.45 -23.37 5.50
N LYS A 147 3.81 -22.56 6.34
CA LYS A 147 2.42 -22.10 6.18
C LYS A 147 2.28 -20.73 5.52
N SER A 148 3.36 -20.14 5.04
CA SER A 148 3.31 -18.87 4.30
C SER A 148 2.73 -19.07 2.90
N LEU A 149 1.68 -18.32 2.59
CA LEU A 149 1.13 -18.30 1.23
C LEU A 149 2.04 -17.46 0.32
N LYS A 150 2.29 -17.96 -0.88
CA LYS A 150 3.04 -17.22 -1.89
C LYS A 150 2.14 -16.16 -2.53
N PRO A 151 2.60 -14.89 -2.67
CA PRO A 151 1.85 -13.84 -3.33
C PRO A 151 1.38 -14.25 -4.74
N CYS A 152 0.15 -13.93 -5.08
CA CYS A 152 -0.44 -14.23 -6.37
C CYS A 152 -0.55 -12.94 -7.21
N LYS A 153 -0.06 -12.98 -8.44
CA LYS A 153 -0.05 -11.79 -9.32
C LYS A 153 -1.45 -11.27 -9.59
N ILE A 154 -1.69 -10.04 -9.17
CA ILE A 154 -2.88 -9.26 -9.44
C ILE A 154 -2.50 -7.78 -9.43
N LYS A 155 -3.23 -6.97 -10.17
CA LYS A 155 -3.05 -5.52 -10.18
C LYS A 155 -4.41 -4.85 -10.16
N SER A 156 -4.49 -3.70 -9.52
CA SER A 156 -5.61 -2.79 -9.66
C SER A 156 -5.60 -2.19 -11.07
N ASP A 157 -6.78 -2.04 -11.65
CA ASP A 157 -6.97 -1.39 -12.95
C ASP A 157 -7.06 0.15 -12.82
N LYS A 158 -7.07 0.68 -11.59
CA LYS A 158 -7.09 2.10 -11.31
C LYS A 158 -5.80 2.78 -11.78
N LYS A 159 -5.99 3.85 -12.54
CA LYS A 159 -4.89 4.64 -13.10
C LYS A 159 -4.47 5.74 -12.11
N ASN A 160 -3.73 5.37 -11.08
CA ASN A 160 -3.16 6.32 -10.14
C ASN A 160 -1.76 6.73 -10.57
N ILE A 161 -1.41 8.01 -10.37
CA ILE A 161 -0.02 8.45 -10.37
C ILE A 161 0.56 8.16 -9.01
N GLU A 162 1.66 7.44 -8.97
CA GLU A 162 2.34 6.97 -7.77
C GLU A 162 3.73 7.59 -7.69
N MET A 163 4.03 8.18 -6.54
CA MET A 163 5.31 8.87 -6.29
C MET A 163 5.96 8.36 -5.02
N LEU A 164 7.29 8.21 -5.05
CA LEU A 164 8.13 7.97 -3.89
C LEU A 164 9.06 9.15 -3.69
N ILE A 165 9.07 9.71 -2.49
CA ILE A 165 9.92 10.84 -2.14
C ILE A 165 10.82 10.43 -0.98
N TYR A 166 12.11 10.27 -1.26
CA TYR A 166 13.14 9.95 -0.29
C TYR A 166 13.73 11.24 0.26
N GLY A 167 13.36 11.56 1.49
CA GLY A 167 13.79 12.75 2.22
C GLY A 167 14.77 12.43 3.34
N TYR A 168 15.41 13.46 3.84
CA TYR A 168 16.24 13.40 5.05
C TYR A 168 15.44 14.00 6.21
N GLY A 169 15.52 13.37 7.36
CA GLY A 169 14.84 13.85 8.56
C GLY A 169 15.13 15.31 8.84
N SER A 170 14.09 16.15 8.90
CA SER A 170 14.13 17.61 9.06
C SER A 170 14.42 18.44 7.79
N ASP A 171 14.45 17.86 6.60
CA ASP A 171 14.60 18.61 5.33
C ASP A 171 13.29 19.26 4.83
N GLY A 172 12.18 19.01 5.53
CA GLY A 172 10.86 19.55 5.19
C GLY A 172 10.10 18.77 4.12
N MET A 173 10.64 17.66 3.59
CA MET A 173 9.99 16.90 2.52
C MET A 173 8.70 16.23 2.92
N ILE A 174 8.54 15.83 4.20
CA ILE A 174 7.26 15.32 4.71
C ILE A 174 6.19 16.42 4.66
N SER A 175 6.54 17.67 5.02
CA SER A 175 5.62 18.80 4.94
C SER A 175 5.26 19.10 3.48
N ALA A 176 6.25 19.20 2.58
CA ALA A 176 6.02 19.35 1.15
C ALA A 176 5.10 18.26 0.58
N SER A 177 5.33 17.00 0.95
CA SER A 177 4.50 15.88 0.53
C SER A 177 3.04 16.01 1.01
N LYS A 178 2.84 16.47 2.25
CA LYS A 178 1.49 16.74 2.79
C LYS A 178 0.83 17.92 2.09
N ASP A 179 1.58 18.97 1.80
CA ASP A 179 1.09 20.16 1.12
C ASP A 179 0.69 19.84 -0.32
N ILE A 180 1.48 19.04 -1.05
CA ILE A 180 1.11 18.52 -2.39
C ILE A 180 -0.24 17.78 -2.33
N ILE A 181 -0.39 16.83 -1.40
CA ILE A 181 -1.62 16.06 -1.26
C ILE A 181 -2.79 16.98 -0.91
N LYS A 182 -2.60 17.89 0.05
CA LYS A 182 -3.64 18.82 0.47
C LYS A 182 -4.06 19.71 -0.70
N THR A 183 -3.11 20.34 -1.37
CA THR A 183 -3.38 21.23 -2.51
C THR A 183 -4.10 20.50 -3.63
N VAL A 184 -3.60 19.36 -4.08
CA VAL A 184 -4.25 18.57 -5.13
C VAL A 184 -5.65 18.14 -4.71
N GLY A 185 -5.83 17.68 -3.48
CA GLY A 185 -7.13 17.20 -2.99
C GLY A 185 -8.15 18.32 -2.72
N THR A 186 -7.71 19.58 -2.49
CA THR A 186 -8.62 20.71 -2.27
C THR A 186 -8.89 21.54 -3.52
N GLU A 187 -7.90 21.64 -4.42
CA GLU A 187 -7.97 22.49 -5.62
C GLU A 187 -8.42 21.72 -6.87
N THR A 188 -8.55 20.39 -6.79
CA THR A 188 -8.96 19.54 -7.90
C THR A 188 -9.98 18.49 -7.47
N GLU A 189 -10.61 17.82 -8.42
CA GLU A 189 -11.50 16.69 -8.16
C GLU A 189 -10.75 15.36 -7.98
N ALA A 190 -9.44 15.39 -7.88
CA ALA A 190 -8.63 14.19 -7.74
C ALA A 190 -8.71 13.61 -6.31
N PHE A 191 -8.77 12.29 -6.24
CA PHE A 191 -8.57 11.56 -4.99
C PHE A 191 -7.08 11.45 -4.70
N VAL A 192 -6.71 11.63 -3.45
CA VAL A 192 -5.32 11.63 -3.02
C VAL A 192 -5.12 10.72 -1.80
N GLN A 193 -3.97 10.10 -1.72
CA GLN A 193 -3.56 9.30 -0.56
C GLN A 193 -2.08 9.50 -0.28
N GLY A 194 -1.72 9.65 0.98
CA GLY A 194 -0.33 9.72 1.44
C GLY A 194 -0.06 8.76 2.58
N TYR A 195 1.09 8.11 2.51
CA TYR A 195 1.63 7.31 3.59
C TYR A 195 3.10 7.69 3.80
N PHE A 196 3.54 7.73 5.06
CA PHE A 196 4.86 8.24 5.42
C PHE A 196 5.60 7.22 6.28
N GLU A 197 6.77 6.80 5.80
CA GLU A 197 7.70 5.96 6.56
C GLU A 197 8.77 6.83 7.23
N TYR A 198 9.08 6.50 8.46
CA TYR A 198 10.11 7.15 9.24
C TYR A 198 11.13 6.12 9.71
N ASP A 199 12.41 6.46 9.60
CA ASP A 199 13.45 5.67 10.28
C ASP A 199 13.27 5.78 11.80
N SER A 200 13.58 4.71 12.52
CA SER A 200 13.57 4.68 13.99
C SER A 200 14.56 5.63 14.65
N LYS A 201 15.53 6.16 13.90
CA LYS A 201 16.48 7.15 14.37
C LYS A 201 15.82 8.52 14.54
N LYS A 202 16.01 9.15 15.71
CA LYS A 202 15.40 10.44 16.05
C LYS A 202 15.83 11.62 15.17
N SER A 203 17.01 11.57 14.56
CA SER A 203 17.53 12.61 13.66
C SER A 203 18.44 11.99 12.61
N GLY A 204 18.42 12.58 11.41
CA GLY A 204 19.29 12.15 10.30
C GLY A 204 18.88 10.82 9.64
N GLY A 205 17.73 10.28 10.00
CA GLY A 205 17.17 9.10 9.36
C GLY A 205 16.53 9.42 8.02
N ILE A 206 16.35 8.41 7.20
CA ILE A 206 15.60 8.53 5.95
C ILE A 206 14.11 8.63 6.24
N THR A 207 13.41 9.41 5.43
CA THR A 207 11.94 9.41 5.36
C THR A 207 11.52 9.03 3.96
N VAL A 208 10.46 8.23 3.82
CA VAL A 208 9.91 7.88 2.52
C VAL A 208 8.44 8.25 2.49
N SER A 209 8.06 9.16 1.60
CA SER A 209 6.68 9.53 1.37
C SER A 209 6.14 8.76 0.16
N HIS A 210 5.03 8.06 0.34
CA HIS A 210 4.27 7.36 -0.69
C HIS A 210 3.05 8.18 -1.02
N LEU A 211 2.99 8.76 -2.21
CA LEU A 211 1.88 9.61 -2.65
C LEU A 211 1.15 8.95 -3.82
N ARG A 212 -0.17 8.88 -3.74
CA ARG A 212 -1.05 8.45 -4.84
C ARG A 212 -2.05 9.54 -5.18
N ILE A 213 -2.21 9.80 -6.47
CA ILE A 213 -3.18 10.75 -7.01
C ILE A 213 -3.94 10.05 -8.13
N GLY A 214 -5.26 10.06 -8.08
CA GLY A 214 -6.11 9.36 -9.05
C GLY A 214 -7.46 10.01 -9.27
N LYS A 215 -8.18 9.55 -10.29
CA LYS A 215 -9.54 10.04 -10.61
C LYS A 215 -10.63 9.30 -9.84
N GLU A 216 -10.30 8.21 -9.18
CA GLU A 216 -11.21 7.36 -8.42
C GLU A 216 -10.74 7.24 -6.98
N LYS A 217 -11.66 6.88 -6.08
CA LYS A 217 -11.34 6.66 -4.68
C LYS A 217 -10.21 5.64 -4.50
N ILE A 218 -9.19 6.02 -3.74
CA ILE A 218 -7.99 5.22 -3.50
C ILE A 218 -8.14 4.47 -2.18
N ASN A 219 -8.14 3.14 -2.24
CA ASN A 219 -8.22 2.24 -1.07
C ASN A 219 -6.95 1.35 -1.03
N MET A 220 -5.76 1.98 -1.02
CA MET A 220 -4.47 1.28 -1.17
C MET A 220 -3.54 1.57 0.02
N PRO A 221 -3.85 1.10 1.26
CA PRO A 221 -3.05 1.37 2.44
C PRO A 221 -1.78 0.48 2.51
N TYR A 222 -1.10 0.31 1.39
CA TYR A 222 0.15 -0.44 1.24
C TYR A 222 1.17 0.36 0.46
N TYR A 223 2.44 -0.06 0.53
CA TYR A 223 3.55 0.64 -0.07
C TYR A 223 3.48 0.69 -1.59
N ILE A 224 3.96 1.80 -2.15
CA ILE A 224 4.17 1.92 -3.59
C ILE A 224 5.41 1.11 -3.95
N THR A 225 5.23 0.15 -4.86
CA THR A 225 6.31 -0.72 -5.32
C THR A 225 6.71 -0.49 -6.77
N ASN A 226 5.96 0.36 -7.50
CA ASN A 226 6.21 0.61 -8.92
C ASN A 226 5.87 2.07 -9.28
N PRO A 227 6.64 3.07 -8.76
CA PRO A 227 6.33 4.48 -8.89
C PRO A 227 6.51 5.03 -10.30
N HIS A 228 5.74 6.07 -10.64
CA HIS A 228 5.93 6.90 -11.83
C HIS A 228 7.03 7.95 -11.61
N ILE A 229 7.07 8.52 -10.40
CA ILE A 229 8.04 9.54 -10.01
C ILE A 229 8.79 9.06 -8.78
N VAL A 230 10.10 9.20 -8.81
CA VAL A 230 10.97 9.02 -7.64
C VAL A 230 11.75 10.32 -7.42
N VAL A 231 11.74 10.81 -6.21
CA VAL A 231 12.49 11.99 -5.78
C VAL A 231 13.49 11.57 -4.72
N CYS A 232 14.72 12.05 -4.83
CA CYS A 232 15.77 11.81 -3.86
C CYS A 232 16.42 13.14 -3.45
N THR A 233 16.37 13.48 -2.14
CA THR A 233 16.88 14.75 -1.64
C THR A 233 18.34 14.74 -1.22
N LYS A 234 19.00 13.56 -1.26
CA LYS A 234 20.41 13.41 -0.93
C LYS A 234 21.08 12.41 -1.87
N ASP A 235 22.12 12.81 -2.56
CA ASP A 235 22.85 11.97 -3.51
C ASP A 235 23.48 10.74 -2.86
N VAL A 236 23.90 10.82 -1.60
CA VAL A 236 24.42 9.67 -0.83
C VAL A 236 23.41 8.53 -0.67
N TYR A 237 22.12 8.78 -0.87
CA TYR A 237 21.09 7.75 -0.81
C TYR A 237 21.10 6.83 -2.03
N LEU A 238 21.63 7.27 -3.16
CA LEU A 238 21.75 6.47 -4.37
C LEU A 238 22.58 5.19 -4.17
N GLU A 239 23.59 5.26 -3.30
CA GLU A 239 24.44 4.11 -2.99
C GLU A 239 23.85 3.20 -1.89
N LYS A 240 22.96 3.76 -1.06
CA LYS A 240 22.42 3.06 0.12
C LYS A 240 21.08 2.37 -0.12
N TYR A 241 20.26 2.91 -1.03
CA TYR A 241 18.89 2.47 -1.24
C TYR A 241 18.61 2.16 -2.70
N ASP A 242 17.91 1.08 -2.94
CA ASP A 242 17.50 0.67 -4.28
C ASP A 242 16.22 1.40 -4.72
N MET A 243 16.38 2.63 -5.19
CA MET A 243 15.27 3.50 -5.57
C MET A 243 14.77 3.26 -7.00
N LEU A 244 15.63 2.80 -7.90
CA LEU A 244 15.36 2.77 -9.33
C LEU A 244 14.97 1.39 -9.86
N SER A 245 15.25 0.30 -9.12
CA SER A 245 14.87 -1.06 -9.58
C SER A 245 13.36 -1.23 -9.75
N LYS A 246 12.57 -0.44 -9.05
CA LYS A 246 11.11 -0.52 -9.07
C LYS A 246 10.43 0.61 -9.85
N ILE A 247 11.16 1.63 -10.31
CA ILE A 247 10.57 2.72 -11.10
C ILE A 247 9.97 2.19 -12.41
N ARG A 248 8.85 2.77 -12.82
CA ARG A 248 8.19 2.37 -14.08
C ARG A 248 9.03 2.75 -15.30
N LYS A 249 8.80 2.04 -16.41
CA LYS A 249 9.30 2.44 -17.71
C LYS A 249 8.75 3.83 -18.07
N ASN A 250 9.59 4.69 -18.60
CA ASN A 250 9.32 6.11 -18.87
C ASN A 250 8.99 6.93 -17.60
N GLY A 251 9.40 6.45 -16.43
CA GLY A 251 9.24 7.18 -15.17
C GLY A 251 10.15 8.41 -15.09
N ILE A 252 9.96 9.19 -14.03
CA ILE A 252 10.74 10.41 -13.76
C ILE A 252 11.55 10.19 -12.49
N PHE A 253 12.83 10.50 -12.54
CA PHE A 253 13.70 10.53 -11.37
C PHE A 253 14.26 11.94 -11.18
N ILE A 254 14.07 12.50 -9.98
CA ILE A 254 14.55 13.85 -9.59
C ILE A 254 15.55 13.68 -8.46
N LEU A 255 16.75 14.19 -8.65
CA LEU A 255 17.82 14.18 -7.65
C LEU A 255 18.14 15.60 -7.22
N VAL A 256 18.12 15.87 -5.91
CA VAL A 256 18.63 17.11 -5.34
C VAL A 256 20.14 16.95 -5.12
N THR A 257 20.92 17.78 -5.81
CA THR A 257 22.38 17.76 -5.74
C THR A 257 22.96 19.10 -6.19
N ASP A 258 24.11 19.46 -5.66
CA ASP A 258 24.92 20.60 -6.09
C ASP A 258 25.89 20.27 -7.23
N LYS A 259 25.95 18.98 -7.60
CA LYS A 259 26.82 18.51 -8.68
C LYS A 259 26.26 18.84 -10.06
N THR A 260 27.15 19.12 -10.98
CA THR A 260 26.83 19.28 -12.39
C THR A 260 26.42 17.95 -13.04
N GLU A 261 25.77 18.02 -14.19
CA GLU A 261 25.38 16.83 -14.97
C GLU A 261 26.58 15.90 -15.28
N GLN A 262 27.74 16.49 -15.60
CA GLN A 262 28.95 15.75 -15.91
C GLN A 262 29.51 15.03 -14.68
N GLU A 263 29.51 15.67 -13.52
CA GLU A 263 29.95 15.07 -12.27
C GLU A 263 29.03 13.93 -11.86
N ILE A 264 27.72 14.11 -11.98
CA ILE A 264 26.74 13.04 -11.70
C ILE A 264 26.95 11.87 -12.65
N LYS A 265 27.11 12.09 -13.95
CA LYS A 265 27.41 11.02 -14.92
C LYS A 265 28.66 10.22 -14.56
N ASN A 266 29.66 10.86 -13.97
CA ASN A 266 30.90 10.19 -13.56
C ASN A 266 30.76 9.49 -12.20
N THR A 267 29.89 9.96 -11.31
CA THR A 267 29.79 9.50 -9.91
C THR A 267 28.80 8.36 -9.73
N ILE A 268 27.67 8.36 -10.47
CA ILE A 268 26.65 7.32 -10.32
C ILE A 268 27.12 5.95 -10.80
N SER A 269 26.74 4.91 -10.07
CA SER A 269 27.15 3.53 -10.34
C SER A 269 26.61 3.01 -11.68
N ASN A 270 27.28 2.03 -12.27
CA ASN A 270 26.85 1.37 -13.49
C ASN A 270 25.45 0.73 -13.35
N LYS A 271 25.09 0.26 -12.14
CA LYS A 271 23.76 -0.27 -11.85
C LYS A 271 22.69 0.80 -12.04
N ILE A 272 22.92 2.00 -11.52
CA ILE A 272 21.99 3.15 -11.67
C ILE A 272 21.87 3.52 -13.15
N LYS A 273 22.99 3.69 -13.85
CA LYS A 273 22.99 3.98 -15.31
C LYS A 273 22.20 2.95 -16.10
N TYR A 274 22.38 1.68 -15.79
CA TYR A 274 21.66 0.59 -16.44
C TYR A 274 20.14 0.69 -16.21
N GLU A 275 19.69 0.89 -14.98
CA GLU A 275 18.24 1.03 -14.66
C GLU A 275 17.61 2.24 -15.36
N LEU A 276 18.30 3.41 -15.33
CA LEU A 276 17.86 4.62 -16.03
C LEU A 276 17.68 4.38 -17.53
N THR A 277 18.67 3.76 -18.17
CA THR A 277 18.65 3.49 -19.62
C THR A 277 17.63 2.42 -19.99
N LYS A 278 17.63 1.27 -19.28
CA LYS A 278 16.75 0.14 -19.54
C LYS A 278 15.27 0.50 -19.48
N LYS A 279 14.93 1.38 -18.54
CA LYS A 279 13.55 1.83 -18.32
C LYS A 279 13.22 3.15 -19.01
N ASN A 280 14.16 3.74 -19.75
CA ASN A 280 14.01 5.05 -20.38
C ASN A 280 13.51 6.11 -19.36
N VAL A 281 14.16 6.19 -18.20
CA VAL A 281 13.79 7.11 -17.12
C VAL A 281 14.24 8.52 -17.47
N LYS A 282 13.34 9.48 -17.36
CA LYS A 282 13.69 10.92 -17.45
C LYS A 282 14.38 11.31 -16.15
N PHE A 283 15.66 11.62 -16.21
CA PHE A 283 16.48 11.98 -15.06
C PHE A 283 16.72 13.48 -15.00
N TYR A 284 16.30 14.10 -13.90
CA TYR A 284 16.47 15.52 -13.63
C TYR A 284 17.34 15.72 -12.38
N ILE A 285 18.17 16.76 -12.39
CA ILE A 285 18.93 17.23 -11.24
C ILE A 285 18.50 18.64 -10.89
N ILE A 286 18.49 18.98 -9.61
CA ILE A 286 18.15 20.31 -9.11
C ILE A 286 19.01 20.67 -7.90
N ASP A 287 19.67 21.83 -7.94
CA ASP A 287 20.34 22.41 -6.77
C ASP A 287 19.34 23.25 -5.96
N ALA A 288 18.46 22.55 -5.24
CA ALA A 288 17.43 23.20 -4.44
C ALA A 288 18.01 24.04 -3.28
N TYR A 289 19.18 23.68 -2.75
CA TYR A 289 19.84 24.46 -1.69
C TYR A 289 20.38 25.78 -2.20
N LYS A 290 20.97 25.81 -3.40
CA LYS A 290 21.42 27.02 -4.04
C LYS A 290 20.25 27.96 -4.34
N ILE A 291 19.18 27.44 -4.93
CA ILE A 291 17.96 28.18 -5.23
C ILE A 291 17.37 28.78 -3.94
N ALA A 292 17.31 28.00 -2.84
CA ALA A 292 16.83 28.47 -1.55
C ALA A 292 17.68 29.63 -1.01
N LYS A 293 19.00 29.51 -1.12
CA LYS A 293 19.94 30.55 -0.67
C LYS A 293 19.78 31.84 -1.48
N GLU A 294 19.68 31.75 -2.80
CA GLU A 294 19.50 32.89 -3.71
C GLU A 294 18.18 33.64 -3.45
N ASN A 295 17.16 32.95 -2.95
CA ASN A 295 15.86 33.51 -2.59
C ASN A 295 15.72 33.91 -1.11
N ASN A 296 16.82 33.99 -0.35
CA ASN A 296 16.83 34.34 1.07
C ASN A 296 16.02 33.43 2.00
N ILE A 297 15.82 32.14 1.63
CA ILE A 297 15.17 31.13 2.42
C ILE A 297 16.09 29.89 2.64
N PRO A 298 17.31 30.12 3.19
CA PRO A 298 18.30 29.05 3.29
C PRO A 298 17.76 27.84 4.04
N ASN A 299 18.10 26.64 3.57
CA ASN A 299 17.66 25.33 4.11
C ASN A 299 16.17 24.99 3.97
N LYS A 300 15.35 25.84 3.35
CA LYS A 300 13.92 25.56 3.09
C LYS A 300 13.72 25.08 1.66
N ILE A 301 14.14 23.85 1.38
CA ILE A 301 14.02 23.27 0.04
C ILE A 301 12.60 22.75 -0.26
N SER A 302 11.74 22.62 0.76
CA SER A 302 10.39 22.04 0.63
C SER A 302 9.56 22.72 -0.45
N MET A 303 9.45 24.05 -0.44
CA MET A 303 8.68 24.81 -1.44
C MET A 303 9.24 24.69 -2.86
N ILE A 304 10.58 24.63 -2.98
CA ILE A 304 11.23 24.45 -4.28
C ILE A 304 10.93 23.07 -4.84
N MET A 305 11.05 22.05 -4.01
CA MET A 305 10.79 20.68 -4.40
C MET A 305 9.32 20.42 -4.66
N GLU A 306 8.40 21.05 -3.92
CA GLU A 306 6.96 21.00 -4.17
C GLU A 306 6.65 21.46 -5.61
N ASN A 307 7.17 22.60 -6.02
CA ASN A 307 7.01 23.12 -7.38
C ASN A 307 7.65 22.18 -8.43
N ALA A 308 8.87 21.69 -8.19
CA ALA A 308 9.55 20.78 -9.11
C ALA A 308 8.76 19.47 -9.31
N ILE A 309 8.15 18.94 -8.24
CA ILE A 309 7.31 17.75 -8.28
C ILE A 309 5.99 18.05 -9.00
N ALA A 310 5.35 19.19 -8.74
CA ALA A 310 4.12 19.62 -9.40
C ALA A 310 4.30 19.77 -10.91
N VAL A 311 5.39 20.40 -11.36
CA VAL A 311 5.74 20.50 -12.78
C VAL A 311 5.93 19.10 -13.39
N SER A 312 6.64 18.21 -12.69
CA SER A 312 6.86 16.83 -13.15
C SER A 312 5.56 16.04 -13.26
N TYR A 313 4.62 16.26 -12.33
CA TYR A 313 3.28 15.66 -12.36
C TYR A 313 2.49 16.14 -13.60
N THR A 314 2.51 17.42 -13.92
CA THR A 314 1.82 17.95 -15.10
C THR A 314 2.36 17.36 -16.41
N HIS A 315 3.67 17.14 -16.50
CA HIS A 315 4.29 16.46 -17.65
C HIS A 315 3.87 15.00 -17.84
N LEU A 316 3.39 14.33 -16.78
CA LEU A 316 2.84 12.97 -16.88
C LEU A 316 1.35 12.95 -17.25
N THR A 317 0.61 14.03 -16.94
CA THR A 317 -0.85 14.06 -17.05
C THR A 317 -1.33 14.78 -18.30
N LEU A 318 -0.53 15.70 -18.87
CA LEU A 318 -0.85 16.38 -20.12
C LEU A 318 -0.50 15.46 -21.31
N PRO A 319 -1.39 15.36 -22.32
CA PRO A 319 -1.03 14.69 -23.57
C PRO A 319 0.19 15.40 -24.17
N THR A 320 1.24 14.64 -24.47
CA THR A 320 2.35 15.13 -25.29
C THR A 320 1.79 15.36 -26.69
N ASN A 321 1.62 16.63 -27.07
CA ASN A 321 1.36 17.03 -28.45
C ASN A 321 2.54 16.66 -29.33
#